data_77964585513dd968b894bd0aa91d235d
#
_entry.id   77964585513dd968b894bd0aa91d235d
#
_cell.length_a   1.000
_cell.length_b   1.000
_cell.length_c   1.000
_cell.angle_alpha   90.00
_cell.angle_beta   90.00
_cell.angle_gamma   90.00
#
_symmetry.space_group_name_H-M   'P 1'
#
loop_
_entity.id
_entity.type
_entity.pdbx_description
1 polymer ?
#
loop_
_entity_poly.entity_id
_entity_poly.type
_entity_poly.pdbx_seq_one_letter_code
_entity_poly.pdbx_strand_id
1 'polypeptide(L)'
;MTTTGGSSRGRLRTSFAKSEALDPFYSGGAVAVTSDAAWIAATFGTDVHMVEARTSRILHKIAGDGEDIQSLTLSNDDTYLVTASRSLALHFYVLPGMEHVRTISRAHEAPVALMAVDPTSSLLATGSADGSVKIWDMRGGYCTHVFRGHGGVISALCWHVESPSKAGRRVQLFTGCVDGKVRVWDLHGHKKSMHPKPSAELNAHARVVRVISLSSDGQTLVSGARDQTLVFWDARDGHWHRREIQLAHERIEALHFLPDVPHFITAGSRGALRVWDTQGRVVSEQTVERVDEDDEDELRGLENQLHTTNTSVTVSDTNDLAIVGWD
;
A
#
# COMPACT_ATOMS: atom_id res chain seq x y z
N MET A 1 -9.28 -17.03 -48.24
CA MET A 1 -9.21 -17.58 -46.85
C MET A 1 -8.59 -16.51 -46.00
N THR A 2 -9.39 -15.74 -45.35
CA THR A 2 -8.98 -14.65 -44.45
C THR A 2 -9.16 -15.11 -43.01
N THR A 3 -8.07 -15.38 -42.34
CA THR A 3 -8.06 -15.76 -40.91
C THR A 3 -8.11 -14.46 -40.11
N THR A 4 -9.26 -14.16 -39.54
CA THR A 4 -9.43 -13.12 -38.55
C THR A 4 -8.89 -13.63 -37.20
N GLY A 5 -7.72 -13.12 -36.79
CA GLY A 5 -7.20 -13.30 -35.45
C GLY A 5 -8.07 -12.55 -34.44
N GLY A 6 -8.90 -13.28 -33.71
CA GLY A 6 -9.64 -12.74 -32.58
C GLY A 6 -8.72 -12.48 -31.41
N SER A 7 -8.46 -11.22 -31.10
CA SER A 7 -7.86 -10.82 -29.83
C SER A 7 -8.80 -11.23 -28.69
N SER A 8 -8.40 -12.20 -27.89
CA SER A 8 -9.12 -12.54 -26.65
C SER A 8 -8.90 -11.40 -25.64
N ARG A 9 -9.79 -10.42 -25.65
CA ARG A 9 -9.86 -9.45 -24.54
C ARG A 9 -10.19 -10.24 -23.28
N GLY A 10 -9.27 -10.30 -22.34
CA GLY A 10 -9.50 -10.88 -21.02
C GLY A 10 -10.77 -10.29 -20.44
N ARG A 11 -11.72 -11.13 -20.10
CA ARG A 11 -13.00 -10.72 -19.51
C ARG A 11 -12.73 -10.46 -18.05
N LEU A 12 -12.81 -9.18 -17.63
CA LEU A 12 -12.73 -8.83 -16.21
C LEU A 12 -13.77 -9.64 -15.43
N ARG A 13 -13.36 -10.33 -14.38
CA ARG A 13 -14.31 -10.95 -13.46
C ARG A 13 -14.99 -9.83 -12.68
N THR A 14 -16.29 -9.68 -12.86
CA THR A 14 -17.11 -8.65 -12.21
C THR A 14 -17.70 -9.11 -10.87
N SER A 15 -17.36 -10.32 -10.41
CA SER A 15 -17.79 -10.87 -9.13
C SER A 15 -16.63 -11.50 -8.38
N PHE A 16 -16.53 -11.20 -7.09
CA PHE A 16 -15.61 -11.85 -6.17
C PHE A 16 -16.33 -13.08 -5.58
N ALA A 17 -15.68 -14.23 -5.61
CA ALA A 17 -16.18 -15.43 -4.95
C ALA A 17 -15.15 -15.85 -3.90
N LYS A 18 -15.63 -16.18 -2.69
CA LYS A 18 -14.81 -16.81 -1.66
C LYS A 18 -14.39 -18.18 -2.19
N SER A 19 -13.09 -18.38 -2.48
CA SER A 19 -12.58 -19.65 -2.99
C SER A 19 -12.33 -20.66 -1.88
N GLU A 20 -11.75 -20.23 -0.76
CA GLU A 20 -11.48 -21.05 0.42
C GLU A 20 -11.48 -20.17 1.67
N ALA A 21 -11.77 -20.78 2.83
CA ALA A 21 -11.52 -20.16 4.12
C ALA A 21 -10.10 -20.54 4.58
N LEU A 22 -9.27 -19.56 4.85
CA LEU A 22 -7.95 -19.79 5.43
C LEU A 22 -8.07 -20.04 6.93
N ASP A 23 -7.27 -20.96 7.47
CA ASP A 23 -7.11 -21.09 8.93
C ASP A 23 -6.52 -19.80 9.50
N PRO A 24 -6.89 -19.42 10.73
CA PRO A 24 -6.37 -18.19 11.34
C PRO A 24 -4.85 -18.30 11.53
N PHE A 25 -4.11 -17.61 10.67
CA PHE A 25 -2.66 -17.45 10.74
C PHE A 25 -2.26 -15.99 10.93
N TYR A 26 -3.24 -15.14 11.08
CA TYR A 26 -3.16 -13.68 11.09
C TYR A 26 -3.97 -13.16 12.28
N SER A 27 -3.38 -12.25 13.04
CA SER A 27 -3.98 -11.65 14.24
C SER A 27 -4.27 -10.15 14.10
N GLY A 28 -4.40 -9.67 12.86
CA GLY A 28 -4.48 -8.23 12.56
C GLY A 28 -3.11 -7.65 12.22
N GLY A 29 -3.09 -6.52 11.50
CA GLY A 29 -1.87 -5.80 11.15
C GLY A 29 -1.50 -5.86 9.67
N ALA A 30 -0.21 -5.83 9.34
CA ALA A 30 0.26 -5.74 7.97
C ALA A 30 0.32 -7.11 7.28
N VAL A 31 -0.05 -7.12 6.00
CA VAL A 31 0.00 -8.28 5.11
C VAL A 31 0.67 -7.87 3.80
N ALA A 32 1.48 -8.74 3.23
CA ALA A 32 2.02 -8.60 1.88
C ALA A 32 1.99 -9.94 1.14
N VAL A 33 1.94 -9.88 -0.19
CA VAL A 33 1.85 -11.05 -1.07
C VAL A 33 3.01 -11.00 -2.04
N THR A 34 3.59 -12.16 -2.35
CA THR A 34 4.62 -12.28 -3.39
C THR A 34 4.04 -11.99 -4.78
N SER A 35 4.89 -11.57 -5.71
CA SER A 35 4.49 -11.17 -7.07
C SER A 35 3.77 -12.29 -7.83
N ASP A 36 4.14 -13.55 -7.57
CA ASP A 36 3.53 -14.75 -8.13
C ASP A 36 2.27 -15.23 -7.38
N ALA A 37 1.85 -14.51 -6.33
CA ALA A 37 0.74 -14.86 -5.44
C ALA A 37 0.88 -16.25 -4.76
N ALA A 38 2.09 -16.81 -4.71
CA ALA A 38 2.32 -18.10 -4.09
C ALA A 38 2.39 -18.03 -2.56
N TRP A 39 2.94 -16.94 -2.01
CA TRP A 39 3.14 -16.79 -0.58
C TRP A 39 2.55 -15.49 -0.04
N ILE A 40 2.08 -15.57 1.20
CA ILE A 40 1.54 -14.46 1.98
C ILE A 40 2.44 -14.26 3.20
N ALA A 41 2.97 -13.07 3.39
CA ALA A 41 3.61 -12.65 4.62
C ALA A 41 2.56 -11.95 5.49
N ALA A 42 2.32 -12.44 6.69
CA ALA A 42 1.34 -11.88 7.61
C ALA A 42 1.92 -11.71 9.00
N THR A 43 1.56 -10.64 9.68
CA THR A 43 1.94 -10.43 11.07
C THR A 43 1.12 -11.32 11.99
N PHE A 44 1.78 -11.92 12.99
CA PHE A 44 1.15 -12.68 14.05
C PHE A 44 1.77 -12.31 15.39
N GLY A 45 1.19 -11.32 16.05
CA GLY A 45 1.78 -10.71 17.24
C GLY A 45 3.11 -10.04 16.92
N THR A 46 4.18 -10.49 17.57
CA THR A 46 5.56 -10.01 17.36
C THR A 46 6.28 -10.68 16.20
N ASP A 47 5.68 -11.72 15.61
CA ASP A 47 6.31 -12.57 14.61
C ASP A 47 5.70 -12.34 13.21
N VAL A 48 6.39 -12.83 12.17
CA VAL A 48 5.86 -12.91 10.80
C VAL A 48 5.70 -14.37 10.41
N HIS A 49 4.52 -14.71 9.90
CA HIS A 49 4.27 -16.00 9.30
C HIS A 49 4.29 -15.87 7.77
N MET A 50 5.08 -16.71 7.11
CA MET A 50 5.01 -16.91 5.68
C MET A 50 4.12 -18.11 5.40
N VAL A 51 3.07 -17.89 4.65
CA VAL A 51 2.00 -18.87 4.41
C VAL A 51 1.88 -19.12 2.92
N GLU A 52 1.77 -20.38 2.54
CA GLU A 52 1.45 -20.75 1.16
C GLU A 52 -0.02 -20.42 0.85
N ALA A 53 -0.26 -19.57 -0.13
CA ALA A 53 -1.59 -19.03 -0.42
C ALA A 53 -2.63 -20.11 -0.79
N ARG A 54 -2.20 -21.20 -1.43
CA ARG A 54 -3.10 -22.28 -1.89
C ARG A 54 -3.51 -23.25 -0.79
N THR A 55 -2.59 -23.55 0.12
CA THR A 55 -2.80 -24.63 1.13
C THR A 55 -3.00 -24.09 2.54
N SER A 56 -2.84 -22.78 2.73
CA SER A 56 -2.84 -22.11 4.03
C SER A 56 -1.77 -22.66 5.00
N ARG A 57 -0.79 -23.38 4.48
CA ARG A 57 0.28 -23.96 5.27
C ARG A 57 1.31 -22.90 5.62
N ILE A 58 1.63 -22.80 6.91
CA ILE A 58 2.74 -21.95 7.37
C ILE A 58 4.04 -22.59 6.93
N LEU A 59 4.80 -21.90 6.08
CA LEU A 59 6.10 -22.36 5.55
C LEU A 59 7.24 -21.95 6.48
N HIS A 60 7.23 -20.69 6.94
CA HIS A 60 8.25 -20.14 7.82
C HIS A 60 7.60 -19.29 8.92
N LYS A 61 8.21 -19.36 10.10
CA LYS A 61 7.92 -18.46 11.22
C LYS A 61 9.19 -17.65 11.49
N ILE A 62 9.09 -16.35 11.34
CA ILE A 62 10.20 -15.43 11.52
C ILE A 62 9.94 -14.76 12.87
N ALA A 63 10.79 -15.07 13.86
CA ALA A 63 10.71 -14.40 15.16
C ALA A 63 11.09 -12.92 15.01
N GLY A 64 10.27 -12.04 15.53
CA GLY A 64 10.54 -10.62 15.59
C GLY A 64 11.54 -10.26 16.68
N ASP A 65 11.69 -8.98 16.95
CA ASP A 65 12.57 -8.43 17.99
C ASP A 65 11.92 -8.37 19.39
N GLY A 66 10.75 -8.98 19.55
CA GLY A 66 9.95 -8.97 20.79
C GLY A 66 8.98 -7.79 20.91
N GLU A 67 9.00 -6.88 19.94
CA GLU A 67 8.08 -5.75 19.85
C GLU A 67 7.08 -5.96 18.71
N ASP A 68 5.90 -5.36 18.83
CA ASP A 68 4.84 -5.46 17.81
C ASP A 68 5.30 -4.94 16.46
N ILE A 69 5.07 -5.72 15.41
CA ILE A 69 5.34 -5.33 14.04
C ILE A 69 4.25 -4.34 13.59
N GLN A 70 4.67 -3.15 13.21
CA GLN A 70 3.77 -2.07 12.78
C GLN A 70 3.52 -2.08 11.28
N SER A 71 4.51 -2.50 10.51
CA SER A 71 4.44 -2.53 9.06
C SER A 71 5.36 -3.61 8.51
N LEU A 72 4.98 -4.22 7.40
CA LEU A 72 5.83 -5.12 6.62
C LEU A 72 5.62 -4.86 5.14
N THR A 73 6.60 -5.19 4.32
CA THR A 73 6.51 -5.15 2.86
C THR A 73 7.45 -6.16 2.23
N LEU A 74 7.06 -6.64 1.05
CA LEU A 74 7.91 -7.45 0.17
C LEU A 74 8.47 -6.58 -0.94
N SER A 75 9.66 -6.90 -1.42
CA SER A 75 10.17 -6.32 -2.66
C SER A 75 9.47 -6.92 -3.87
N ASN A 76 9.31 -6.14 -4.95
CA ASN A 76 8.58 -6.60 -6.15
C ASN A 76 9.30 -7.72 -6.91
N ASP A 77 10.60 -7.92 -6.65
CA ASP A 77 11.40 -9.05 -7.17
C ASP A 77 11.41 -10.26 -6.23
N ASP A 78 10.59 -10.24 -5.17
CA ASP A 78 10.49 -11.25 -4.14
C ASP A 78 11.83 -11.64 -3.48
N THR A 79 12.79 -10.71 -3.48
CA THR A 79 14.12 -10.95 -2.87
C THR A 79 14.15 -10.62 -1.39
N TYR A 80 13.44 -9.56 -0.96
CA TYR A 80 13.48 -9.06 0.40
C TYR A 80 12.09 -8.99 1.03
N LEU A 81 12.01 -9.42 2.29
CA LEU A 81 10.98 -9.03 3.23
C LEU A 81 11.56 -7.99 4.18
N VAL A 82 10.86 -6.88 4.37
CA VAL A 82 11.25 -5.84 5.33
C VAL A 82 10.14 -5.67 6.35
N THR A 83 10.51 -5.67 7.64
CA THR A 83 9.59 -5.42 8.75
C THR A 83 10.02 -4.18 9.53
N ALA A 84 9.05 -3.47 10.07
CA ALA A 84 9.25 -2.37 10.99
C ALA A 84 8.47 -2.65 12.28
N SER A 85 9.14 -2.61 13.43
CA SER A 85 8.57 -2.85 14.75
C SER A 85 8.48 -1.57 15.59
N ARG A 86 7.84 -1.67 16.75
CA ARG A 86 7.79 -0.57 17.74
C ARG A 86 9.15 -0.20 18.30
N SER A 87 10.17 -1.04 18.15
CA SER A 87 11.55 -0.73 18.53
C SER A 87 12.18 0.38 17.67
N LEU A 88 11.47 0.88 16.66
CA LEU A 88 11.94 1.85 15.66
C LEU A 88 13.02 1.29 14.74
N ALA A 89 13.16 -0.03 14.67
CA ALA A 89 14.10 -0.72 13.79
C ALA A 89 13.42 -1.23 12.52
N LEU A 90 14.22 -1.30 11.45
CA LEU A 90 13.87 -2.04 10.23
C LEU A 90 14.70 -3.31 10.18
N HIS A 91 14.06 -4.43 9.96
CA HIS A 91 14.71 -5.73 9.80
C HIS A 91 14.53 -6.20 8.36
N PHE A 92 15.62 -6.65 7.75
CA PHE A 92 15.65 -7.14 6.37
C PHE A 92 15.93 -8.63 6.38
N TYR A 93 15.09 -9.37 5.68
CA TYR A 93 15.19 -10.82 5.48
C TYR A 93 15.26 -11.12 3.99
N VAL A 94 16.04 -12.12 3.58
CA VAL A 94 16.17 -12.56 2.20
C VAL A 94 15.33 -13.81 1.97
N LEU A 95 14.53 -13.80 0.91
CA LEU A 95 13.76 -14.94 0.43
C LEU A 95 14.63 -15.82 -0.48
N PRO A 96 14.32 -17.14 -0.57
CA PRO A 96 13.24 -17.84 0.12
C PRO A 96 13.62 -18.35 1.53
N GLY A 97 14.90 -18.27 1.91
CA GLY A 97 15.42 -18.85 3.16
C GLY A 97 15.01 -18.09 4.43
N MET A 98 14.43 -16.90 4.31
CA MET A 98 14.06 -16.01 5.42
C MET A 98 15.25 -15.68 6.34
N GLU A 99 16.46 -15.62 5.78
CA GLU A 99 17.66 -15.27 6.54
C GLU A 99 17.66 -13.77 6.88
N HIS A 100 17.84 -13.48 8.16
CA HIS A 100 18.03 -12.10 8.60
C HIS A 100 19.39 -11.58 8.13
N VAL A 101 19.39 -10.51 7.32
CA VAL A 101 20.62 -9.96 6.73
C VAL A 101 21.01 -8.61 7.28
N ARG A 102 20.06 -7.85 7.83
CA ARG A 102 20.35 -6.49 8.31
C ARG A 102 19.31 -5.98 9.29
N THR A 103 19.77 -5.18 10.25
CA THR A 103 18.93 -4.33 11.10
C THR A 103 19.38 -2.87 10.96
N ILE A 104 18.43 -1.97 10.72
CA ILE A 104 18.64 -0.52 10.79
C ILE A 104 17.98 -0.04 12.08
N SER A 105 18.77 0.19 13.12
CA SER A 105 18.28 0.69 14.40
C SER A 105 17.91 2.18 14.31
N ARG A 106 16.83 2.56 15.00
CA ARG A 106 16.33 3.95 15.03
C ARG A 106 16.19 4.55 13.62
N ALA A 107 15.51 3.80 12.74
CA ALA A 107 15.22 4.27 11.40
C ALA A 107 14.46 5.62 11.41
N HIS A 108 13.56 5.80 12.39
CA HIS A 108 12.80 7.03 12.61
C HIS A 108 12.78 7.42 14.09
N GLU A 109 12.25 8.62 14.40
CA GLU A 109 12.07 9.12 15.76
C GLU A 109 10.76 8.64 16.41
N ALA A 110 9.82 8.11 15.59
CA ALA A 110 8.56 7.51 15.98
C ALA A 110 8.30 6.25 15.13
N PRO A 111 7.31 5.41 15.47
CA PRO A 111 7.02 4.19 14.72
C PRO A 111 6.79 4.42 13.23
N VAL A 112 7.26 3.47 12.42
CA VAL A 112 7.02 3.44 10.97
C VAL A 112 5.60 2.95 10.75
N ALA A 113 4.75 3.82 10.22
CA ALA A 113 3.35 3.52 9.99
C ALA A 113 3.12 2.66 8.73
N LEU A 114 3.95 2.89 7.70
CA LEU A 114 3.84 2.17 6.43
C LEU A 114 5.15 2.20 5.65
N MET A 115 5.27 1.24 4.76
CA MET A 115 6.43 1.07 3.89
C MET A 115 5.96 0.77 2.47
N ALA A 116 6.75 1.21 1.47
CA ALA A 116 6.53 0.89 0.07
C ALA A 116 7.87 0.72 -0.64
N VAL A 117 8.02 -0.36 -1.40
CA VAL A 117 9.19 -0.61 -2.25
C VAL A 117 8.92 -0.04 -3.64
N ASP A 118 9.94 0.53 -4.28
CA ASP A 118 9.84 1.02 -5.64
C ASP A 118 9.69 -0.13 -6.66
N PRO A 119 9.09 0.10 -7.83
CA PRO A 119 8.89 -0.96 -8.84
C PRO A 119 10.16 -1.68 -9.30
N THR A 120 11.34 -1.14 -9.02
CA THR A 120 12.62 -1.77 -9.37
C THR A 120 13.28 -2.52 -8.23
N SER A 121 12.62 -2.61 -7.08
CA SER A 121 13.14 -3.25 -5.85
C SER A 121 14.48 -2.68 -5.37
N SER A 122 14.78 -1.43 -5.75
CA SER A 122 16.06 -0.78 -5.41
C SER A 122 15.96 0.16 -4.22
N LEU A 123 14.77 0.76 -4.00
CA LEU A 123 14.52 1.76 -2.97
C LEU A 123 13.32 1.36 -2.10
N LEU A 124 13.45 1.61 -0.81
CA LEU A 124 12.38 1.48 0.17
C LEU A 124 11.99 2.87 0.68
N ALA A 125 10.72 3.23 0.59
CA ALA A 125 10.16 4.38 1.28
C ALA A 125 9.56 3.95 2.62
N THR A 126 9.83 4.69 3.68
CA THR A 126 9.24 4.51 5.01
C THR A 126 8.56 5.79 5.44
N GLY A 127 7.27 5.71 5.78
CA GLY A 127 6.49 6.81 6.33
C GLY A 127 6.27 6.60 7.82
N SER A 128 6.54 7.63 8.62
CA SER A 128 6.52 7.53 10.08
C SER A 128 5.49 8.44 10.73
N ALA A 129 5.17 8.11 11.95
CA ALA A 129 4.37 8.94 12.84
C ALA A 129 5.09 10.24 13.25
N ASP A 130 6.41 10.34 13.03
CA ASP A 130 7.19 11.58 13.22
C ASP A 130 6.95 12.62 12.11
N GLY A 131 6.10 12.33 11.12
CA GLY A 131 5.80 13.21 9.98
C GLY A 131 6.91 13.28 8.94
N SER A 132 7.90 12.41 8.99
CA SER A 132 8.95 12.32 7.98
C SER A 132 8.79 11.08 7.10
N VAL A 133 9.28 11.21 5.87
CA VAL A 133 9.45 10.08 4.95
C VAL A 133 10.93 9.93 4.67
N LYS A 134 11.46 8.71 4.78
CA LYS A 134 12.84 8.38 4.46
C LYS A 134 12.91 7.36 3.34
N ILE A 135 13.90 7.54 2.48
CA ILE A 135 14.19 6.63 1.37
C ILE A 135 15.50 5.92 1.67
N TRP A 136 15.47 4.62 1.54
CA TRP A 136 16.59 3.73 1.82
C TRP A 136 17.01 3.00 0.56
N ASP A 137 18.30 2.88 0.34
CA ASP A 137 18.86 1.96 -0.65
C ASP A 137 18.73 0.52 -0.11
N MET A 138 18.02 -0.33 -0.83
CA MET A 138 17.73 -1.71 -0.38
C MET A 138 18.99 -2.55 -0.25
N ARG A 139 19.97 -2.38 -1.15
CA ARG A 139 21.21 -3.15 -1.15
C ARG A 139 22.20 -2.63 -0.11
N GLY A 140 22.41 -1.32 -0.06
CA GLY A 140 23.37 -0.68 0.84
C GLY A 140 22.86 -0.51 2.27
N GLY A 141 21.53 -0.39 2.46
CA GLY A 141 20.91 -0.18 3.78
C GLY A 141 21.16 1.21 4.36
N TYR A 142 21.48 2.19 3.54
CA TYR A 142 21.67 3.58 3.97
C TYR A 142 20.52 4.48 3.50
N CYS A 143 20.25 5.52 4.29
CA CYS A 143 19.25 6.51 3.95
C CYS A 143 19.77 7.44 2.85
N THR A 144 19.03 7.54 1.74
CA THR A 144 19.40 8.38 0.59
C THR A 144 18.71 9.74 0.63
N HIS A 145 17.46 9.80 1.09
CA HIS A 145 16.65 11.02 1.17
C HIS A 145 15.84 11.06 2.45
N VAL A 146 15.62 12.29 2.94
CA VAL A 146 14.71 12.56 4.07
C VAL A 146 13.78 13.69 3.67
N PHE A 147 12.48 13.40 3.61
CA PHE A 147 11.44 14.37 3.30
C PHE A 147 10.71 14.78 4.57
N ARG A 148 10.65 16.09 4.80
CA ARG A 148 9.99 16.71 5.96
C ARG A 148 8.99 17.76 5.49
N GLY A 149 8.10 18.18 6.37
CA GLY A 149 7.10 19.23 6.07
C GLY A 149 5.68 18.71 5.92
N HIS A 150 5.43 17.47 6.36
CA HIS A 150 4.08 16.97 6.55
C HIS A 150 3.50 17.48 7.87
N GLY A 151 2.18 17.70 7.90
CA GLY A 151 1.46 18.20 9.08
C GLY A 151 1.16 17.15 10.15
N GLY A 152 1.75 15.96 10.07
CA GLY A 152 1.57 14.85 11.02
C GLY A 152 1.91 13.50 10.42
N VAL A 153 1.29 12.45 10.93
CA VAL A 153 1.56 11.04 10.54
C VAL A 153 1.42 10.84 9.04
N ILE A 154 2.37 10.13 8.46
CA ILE A 154 2.31 9.67 7.07
C ILE A 154 1.37 8.47 7.01
N SER A 155 0.38 8.53 6.15
CA SER A 155 -0.70 7.55 6.07
C SER A 155 -0.86 6.88 4.71
N ALA A 156 -0.15 7.34 3.68
CA ALA A 156 -0.12 6.71 2.37
C ALA A 156 1.21 6.98 1.65
N LEU A 157 1.69 6.00 0.90
CA LEU A 157 2.87 6.07 0.04
C LEU A 157 2.56 5.41 -1.31
N CYS A 158 2.98 6.04 -2.41
CA CYS A 158 2.88 5.46 -3.74
C CYS A 158 4.08 5.90 -4.59
N TRP A 159 4.74 4.94 -5.23
CA TRP A 159 5.84 5.20 -6.13
C TRP A 159 5.36 5.45 -7.56
N HIS A 160 6.06 6.33 -8.25
CA HIS A 160 5.97 6.49 -9.70
C HIS A 160 7.36 6.48 -10.31
N VAL A 161 7.55 5.56 -11.24
CA VAL A 161 8.80 5.43 -11.98
C VAL A 161 8.48 5.53 -13.46
N GLU A 162 8.81 6.66 -14.05
CA GLU A 162 8.60 6.86 -15.49
C GLU A 162 9.53 5.95 -16.30
N SER A 163 9.04 5.49 -17.43
CA SER A 163 9.86 4.79 -18.43
C SER A 163 11.05 5.67 -18.84
N PRO A 164 12.25 5.09 -19.09
CA PRO A 164 13.41 5.86 -19.48
C PRO A 164 13.15 6.73 -20.70
N SER A 165 13.29 8.03 -20.54
CA SER A 165 13.21 9.02 -21.62
C SER A 165 14.58 9.56 -21.97
N LYS A 166 14.70 10.38 -23.03
CA LYS A 166 15.95 11.08 -23.39
C LYS A 166 16.44 12.00 -22.26
N ALA A 167 15.54 12.45 -21.38
CA ALA A 167 15.87 13.28 -20.22
C ALA A 167 16.30 12.49 -18.98
N GLY A 168 16.32 11.15 -19.05
CA GLY A 168 16.62 10.24 -17.95
C GLY A 168 15.35 9.60 -17.38
N ARG A 169 15.53 8.81 -16.33
CA ARG A 169 14.45 8.13 -15.60
C ARG A 169 13.97 9.04 -14.47
N ARG A 170 12.74 9.47 -14.51
CA ARG A 170 12.13 10.24 -13.42
C ARG A 170 11.56 9.29 -12.39
N VAL A 171 11.91 9.52 -11.12
CA VAL A 171 11.38 8.75 -9.97
C VAL A 171 10.70 9.72 -9.04
N GLN A 172 9.43 9.50 -8.81
CA GLN A 172 8.61 10.30 -7.92
C GLN A 172 8.02 9.46 -6.80
N LEU A 173 7.84 10.07 -5.65
CA LEU A 173 7.10 9.50 -4.53
C LEU A 173 5.92 10.39 -4.20
N PHE A 174 4.74 9.81 -4.10
CA PHE A 174 3.54 10.45 -3.57
C PHE A 174 3.37 10.06 -2.12
N THR A 175 3.07 11.03 -1.28
CA THR A 175 2.90 10.82 0.16
C THR A 175 1.59 11.44 0.61
N GLY A 176 0.76 10.66 1.29
CA GLY A 176 -0.46 11.12 1.95
C GLY A 176 -0.22 11.31 3.44
N CYS A 177 -0.92 12.26 4.03
CA CYS A 177 -0.75 12.63 5.42
C CYS A 177 -2.10 12.83 6.10
N VAL A 178 -2.10 12.81 7.43
CA VAL A 178 -3.29 13.11 8.25
C VAL A 178 -3.79 14.55 8.07
N ASP A 179 -2.97 15.44 7.50
CA ASP A 179 -3.35 16.83 7.19
C ASP A 179 -4.24 16.96 5.93
N GLY A 180 -4.63 15.85 5.31
CA GLY A 180 -5.49 15.80 4.12
C GLY A 180 -4.79 16.14 2.80
N LYS A 181 -3.47 16.36 2.82
CA LYS A 181 -2.70 16.71 1.64
C LYS A 181 -1.95 15.51 1.07
N VAL A 182 -1.85 15.51 -0.26
CA VAL A 182 -0.93 14.64 -0.99
C VAL A 182 0.26 15.49 -1.44
N ARG A 183 1.48 15.04 -1.15
CA ARG A 183 2.71 15.71 -1.59
C ARG A 183 3.46 14.85 -2.59
N VAL A 184 4.01 15.51 -3.59
CA VAL A 184 4.78 14.87 -4.66
C VAL A 184 6.26 15.22 -4.46
N TRP A 185 7.10 14.22 -4.45
CA TRP A 185 8.55 14.36 -4.27
C TRP A 185 9.27 13.81 -5.50
N ASP A 186 10.13 14.61 -6.08
CA ASP A 186 10.97 14.20 -7.20
C ASP A 186 12.38 13.87 -6.69
N LEU A 187 12.78 12.60 -6.80
CA LEU A 187 14.06 12.15 -6.25
C LEU A 187 15.26 12.68 -7.03
N HIS A 188 15.12 13.00 -8.31
CA HIS A 188 16.24 13.47 -9.15
C HIS A 188 16.47 14.99 -9.07
N GLY A 189 15.45 15.76 -8.64
CA GLY A 189 15.50 17.23 -8.58
C GLY A 189 16.31 17.82 -7.42
N HIS A 190 16.63 17.04 -6.40
CA HIS A 190 17.11 17.55 -5.12
C HIS A 190 18.57 17.24 -4.76
N LYS A 191 19.44 17.04 -5.74
CA LYS A 191 20.85 16.60 -5.54
C LYS A 191 21.71 17.41 -4.57
N LYS A 192 21.23 18.53 -4.01
CA LYS A 192 22.02 19.41 -3.14
C LYS A 192 21.27 20.04 -1.95
N SER A 193 19.99 19.71 -1.72
CA SER A 193 19.26 20.33 -0.62
C SER A 193 19.20 19.40 0.60
N MET A 194 19.65 19.88 1.75
CA MET A 194 19.48 19.17 3.04
C MET A 194 18.00 19.07 3.45
N HIS A 195 17.14 19.90 2.87
CA HIS A 195 15.69 19.92 3.12
C HIS A 195 14.95 20.03 1.78
N PRO A 196 14.77 18.91 1.06
CA PRO A 196 14.03 18.92 -0.19
C PRO A 196 12.59 19.36 0.06
N LYS A 197 12.09 20.27 -0.79
CA LYS A 197 10.67 20.66 -0.78
C LYS A 197 9.89 19.74 -1.72
N PRO A 198 8.59 19.51 -1.46
CA PRO A 198 7.76 18.79 -2.42
C PRO A 198 7.72 19.55 -3.75
N SER A 199 7.75 18.83 -4.85
CA SER A 199 7.58 19.38 -6.20
C SER A 199 6.15 19.87 -6.45
N ALA A 200 5.18 19.26 -5.76
CA ALA A 200 3.79 19.72 -5.73
C ALA A 200 3.11 19.37 -4.39
N GLU A 201 2.20 20.23 -3.95
CA GLU A 201 1.23 19.94 -2.89
C GLU A 201 -0.16 19.91 -3.48
N LEU A 202 -0.82 18.76 -3.38
CA LEU A 202 -2.16 18.53 -3.87
C LEU A 202 -3.12 18.61 -2.70
N ASN A 203 -3.93 19.66 -2.65
CA ASN A 203 -4.98 19.81 -1.64
C ASN A 203 -6.13 18.87 -2.00
N ALA A 204 -6.13 17.69 -1.40
CA ALA A 204 -6.99 16.59 -1.77
C ALA A 204 -8.26 16.54 -0.94
N HIS A 205 -8.10 16.40 0.37
CA HIS A 205 -9.15 15.93 1.25
C HIS A 205 -9.32 16.81 2.49
N ALA A 206 -10.52 16.72 3.08
CA ALA A 206 -10.82 17.40 4.34
C ALA A 206 -10.36 16.60 5.58
N ARG A 207 -10.02 15.32 5.39
CA ARG A 207 -9.57 14.40 6.45
C ARG A 207 -8.36 13.61 5.97
N VAL A 208 -7.89 12.69 6.84
CA VAL A 208 -6.74 11.82 6.60
C VAL A 208 -6.80 11.17 5.22
N VAL A 209 -5.75 11.39 4.42
CA VAL A 209 -5.52 10.63 3.18
C VAL A 209 -5.10 9.23 3.58
N ARG A 210 -5.90 8.24 3.31
CA ARG A 210 -5.65 6.87 3.76
C ARG A 210 -4.87 6.07 2.74
N VAL A 211 -5.11 6.34 1.47
CA VAL A 211 -4.53 5.56 0.37
C VAL A 211 -4.31 6.44 -0.86
N ILE A 212 -3.27 6.11 -1.58
CA ILE A 212 -2.92 6.70 -2.87
C ILE A 212 -2.51 5.56 -3.79
N SER A 213 -3.03 5.54 -5.00
CA SER A 213 -2.60 4.59 -6.02
C SER A 213 -2.52 5.25 -7.39
N LEU A 214 -1.62 4.76 -8.22
CA LEU A 214 -1.36 5.28 -9.55
C LEU A 214 -1.71 4.22 -10.58
N SER A 215 -2.32 4.64 -11.69
CA SER A 215 -2.59 3.76 -12.83
C SER A 215 -1.29 3.22 -13.44
N SER A 216 -1.35 2.05 -14.07
CA SER A 216 -0.20 1.39 -14.69
C SER A 216 0.47 2.23 -15.78
N ASP A 217 -0.30 3.09 -16.47
CA ASP A 217 0.22 4.04 -17.47
C ASP A 217 0.86 5.31 -16.83
N GLY A 218 0.77 5.47 -15.52
CA GLY A 218 1.29 6.63 -14.80
C GLY A 218 0.55 7.94 -15.04
N GLN A 219 -0.62 7.92 -15.69
CA GLN A 219 -1.35 9.13 -16.07
C GLN A 219 -2.46 9.53 -15.09
N THR A 220 -3.01 8.57 -14.36
CA THR A 220 -4.11 8.81 -13.41
C THR A 220 -3.69 8.41 -12.00
N LEU A 221 -3.70 9.37 -11.08
CA LEU A 221 -3.52 9.15 -9.65
C LEU A 221 -4.90 9.22 -8.99
N VAL A 222 -5.17 8.30 -8.06
CA VAL A 222 -6.37 8.33 -7.24
C VAL A 222 -5.96 8.36 -5.78
N SER A 223 -6.54 9.28 -5.03
CA SER A 223 -6.39 9.35 -3.57
C SER A 223 -7.72 9.11 -2.88
N GLY A 224 -7.70 8.29 -1.84
CA GLY A 224 -8.87 7.96 -1.03
C GLY A 224 -8.66 8.36 0.43
N ALA A 225 -9.73 8.80 1.10
CA ALA A 225 -9.63 9.30 2.45
C ALA A 225 -10.82 8.95 3.34
N ARG A 226 -10.66 9.25 4.63
CA ARG A 226 -11.73 9.09 5.63
C ARG A 226 -12.86 10.12 5.53
N ASP A 227 -12.77 11.08 4.61
CA ASP A 227 -13.87 11.99 4.27
C ASP A 227 -14.87 11.39 3.30
N GLN A 228 -14.74 10.09 2.99
CA GLN A 228 -15.61 9.33 2.11
C GLN A 228 -15.50 9.78 0.65
N THR A 229 -14.39 10.39 0.27
CA THR A 229 -14.16 10.84 -1.11
C THR A 229 -12.99 10.11 -1.77
N LEU A 230 -13.11 9.95 -3.08
CA LEU A 230 -12.04 9.62 -3.99
C LEU A 230 -11.74 10.86 -4.83
N VAL A 231 -10.48 11.26 -4.90
CA VAL A 231 -10.05 12.39 -5.73
C VAL A 231 -9.16 11.87 -6.85
N PHE A 232 -9.53 12.22 -8.07
CA PHE A 232 -8.82 11.84 -9.29
C PHE A 232 -7.94 13.00 -9.77
N TRP A 233 -6.72 12.65 -10.14
CA TRP A 233 -5.71 13.58 -10.63
C TRP A 233 -5.15 13.06 -11.94
N ASP A 234 -5.05 13.92 -12.94
CA ASP A 234 -4.45 13.62 -14.24
C ASP A 234 -3.08 14.26 -14.35
N ALA A 235 -2.11 13.50 -14.86
CA ALA A 235 -0.81 14.03 -15.25
C ALA A 235 -0.93 14.78 -16.58
N ARG A 236 -0.64 16.09 -16.57
CA ARG A 236 -0.62 16.94 -17.79
C ARG A 236 0.57 17.89 -17.70
N ASP A 237 1.33 17.99 -18.78
CA ASP A 237 2.46 18.93 -18.88
C ASP A 237 3.46 18.82 -17.72
N GLY A 238 3.65 17.60 -17.17
CA GLY A 238 4.51 17.35 -16.01
C GLY A 238 3.94 17.80 -14.68
N HIS A 239 2.67 18.19 -14.64
CA HIS A 239 1.96 18.61 -13.43
C HIS A 239 0.72 17.75 -13.17
N TRP A 240 0.31 17.69 -11.89
CA TRP A 240 -0.88 16.96 -11.44
C TRP A 240 -2.06 17.91 -11.32
N HIS A 241 -3.12 17.65 -12.09
CA HIS A 241 -4.34 18.46 -12.11
C HIS A 241 -5.51 17.66 -11.56
N ARG A 242 -6.23 18.23 -10.60
CA ARG A 242 -7.44 17.60 -10.08
C ARG A 242 -8.50 17.56 -11.19
N ARG A 243 -8.95 16.34 -11.51
CA ARG A 243 -9.99 16.10 -12.49
C ARG A 243 -11.37 16.10 -11.86
N GLU A 244 -11.55 15.30 -10.81
CA GLU A 244 -12.86 14.96 -10.26
C GLU A 244 -12.77 14.58 -8.80
N ILE A 245 -13.91 14.70 -8.10
CA ILE A 245 -14.12 14.18 -6.73
C ILE A 245 -15.36 13.30 -6.78
N GLN A 246 -15.23 12.05 -6.36
CA GLN A 246 -16.32 11.08 -6.24
C GLN A 246 -16.63 10.76 -4.79
N LEU A 247 -17.93 10.65 -4.48
CA LEU A 247 -18.40 10.19 -3.16
C LEU A 247 -18.42 8.66 -3.15
N ALA A 248 -17.70 8.08 -2.22
CA ALA A 248 -17.65 6.64 -2.03
C ALA A 248 -18.71 6.13 -1.03
N HIS A 249 -19.41 7.05 -0.34
CA HIS A 249 -20.44 6.77 0.69
C HIS A 249 -19.94 6.04 1.94
N GLU A 250 -18.64 5.75 2.02
CA GLU A 250 -17.97 5.18 3.17
C GLU A 250 -16.50 5.64 3.23
N ARG A 251 -15.86 5.45 4.38
CA ARG A 251 -14.43 5.73 4.52
C ARG A 251 -13.64 4.76 3.66
N ILE A 252 -12.72 5.27 2.85
CA ILE A 252 -11.84 4.45 2.04
C ILE A 252 -10.64 4.06 2.90
N GLU A 253 -10.42 2.78 3.07
CA GLU A 253 -9.31 2.23 3.85
C GLU A 253 -8.22 1.64 2.96
N ALA A 254 -8.59 1.11 1.78
CA ALA A 254 -7.62 0.62 0.81
C ALA A 254 -8.05 0.89 -0.63
N LEU A 255 -7.08 1.04 -1.52
CA LEU A 255 -7.26 1.25 -2.95
C LEU A 255 -6.06 0.68 -3.70
N HIS A 256 -6.31 -0.05 -4.78
CA HIS A 256 -5.26 -0.57 -5.64
C HIS A 256 -5.69 -0.59 -7.09
N PHE A 257 -4.84 -0.07 -8.00
CA PHE A 257 -5.04 -0.24 -9.43
C PHE A 257 -4.75 -1.67 -9.84
N LEU A 258 -5.60 -2.22 -10.70
CA LEU A 258 -5.37 -3.54 -11.28
C LEU A 258 -4.30 -3.43 -12.38
N PRO A 259 -3.32 -4.36 -12.40
CA PRO A 259 -2.37 -4.44 -13.51
C PRO A 259 -3.13 -4.67 -14.84
N ASP A 260 -2.62 -4.14 -15.93
CA ASP A 260 -3.07 -4.36 -17.31
C ASP A 260 -4.52 -3.96 -17.65
N VAL A 261 -5.29 -3.44 -16.70
CA VAL A 261 -6.67 -2.97 -16.95
C VAL A 261 -6.88 -1.57 -16.36
N PRO A 262 -7.67 -0.71 -17.02
CA PRO A 262 -7.93 0.64 -16.54
C PRO A 262 -9.00 0.65 -15.42
N HIS A 263 -8.81 -0.19 -14.41
CA HIS A 263 -9.72 -0.32 -13.27
C HIS A 263 -8.94 -0.34 -11.97
N PHE A 264 -9.61 0.01 -10.89
CA PHE A 264 -9.06 -0.12 -9.54
C PHE A 264 -10.10 -0.64 -8.56
N ILE A 265 -9.64 -1.23 -7.49
CA ILE A 265 -10.47 -1.75 -6.40
C ILE A 265 -10.36 -0.82 -5.21
N THR A 266 -11.47 -0.59 -4.52
CA THR A 266 -11.48 0.05 -3.21
C THR A 266 -12.10 -0.89 -2.18
N ALA A 267 -11.54 -0.85 -0.96
CA ALA A 267 -12.17 -1.44 0.21
C ALA A 267 -12.56 -0.33 1.18
N GLY A 268 -13.79 -0.41 1.63
CA GLY A 268 -14.35 0.57 2.54
C GLY A 268 -14.52 0.04 3.96
N SER A 269 -14.67 0.94 4.92
CA SER A 269 -14.80 0.62 6.35
C SER A 269 -16.04 -0.19 6.72
N ARG A 270 -17.01 -0.28 5.83
CA ARG A 270 -18.24 -1.08 6.03
C ARG A 270 -18.24 -2.43 5.32
N GLY A 271 -17.05 -2.83 4.80
CA GLY A 271 -16.89 -4.09 4.10
C GLY A 271 -17.31 -4.07 2.63
N ALA A 272 -17.56 -2.90 2.03
CA ALA A 272 -17.83 -2.85 0.61
C ALA A 272 -16.52 -2.92 -0.19
N LEU A 273 -16.49 -3.84 -1.14
CA LEU A 273 -15.48 -3.93 -2.19
C LEU A 273 -16.08 -3.39 -3.48
N ARG A 274 -15.46 -2.39 -4.06
CA ARG A 274 -15.93 -1.80 -5.32
C ARG A 274 -14.83 -1.81 -6.36
N VAL A 275 -15.21 -2.18 -7.58
CA VAL A 275 -14.37 -2.03 -8.77
C VAL A 275 -14.84 -0.78 -9.48
N TRP A 276 -13.89 0.09 -9.80
CA TRP A 276 -14.10 1.37 -10.46
C TRP A 276 -13.38 1.40 -11.79
N ASP A 277 -13.94 2.10 -12.74
CA ASP A 277 -13.21 2.50 -13.94
C ASP A 277 -12.42 3.81 -13.68
N THR A 278 -11.49 4.14 -14.58
CA THR A 278 -10.71 5.38 -14.48
C THR A 278 -11.57 6.64 -14.67
N GLN A 279 -12.84 6.51 -15.05
CA GLN A 279 -13.80 7.60 -15.16
C GLN A 279 -14.60 7.81 -13.85
N GLY A 280 -14.29 7.06 -12.79
CA GLY A 280 -14.96 7.19 -11.50
C GLY A 280 -16.33 6.52 -11.42
N ARG A 281 -16.67 5.62 -12.35
CA ARG A 281 -17.92 4.86 -12.32
C ARG A 281 -17.70 3.51 -11.67
N VAL A 282 -18.62 3.09 -10.79
CA VAL A 282 -18.62 1.76 -10.20
C VAL A 282 -19.01 0.74 -11.26
N VAL A 283 -18.11 -0.21 -11.52
CA VAL A 283 -18.31 -1.33 -12.45
C VAL A 283 -18.93 -2.53 -11.74
N SER A 284 -18.51 -2.77 -10.50
CA SER A 284 -18.98 -3.87 -9.67
C SER A 284 -18.89 -3.48 -8.19
N GLU A 285 -19.82 -3.99 -7.40
CA GLU A 285 -19.84 -3.80 -5.96
C GLU A 285 -20.19 -5.13 -5.28
N GLN A 286 -19.48 -5.46 -4.22
CA GLN A 286 -19.76 -6.59 -3.36
C GLN A 286 -19.59 -6.12 -1.91
N THR A 287 -20.58 -6.44 -1.07
CA THR A 287 -20.46 -6.23 0.37
C THR A 287 -20.08 -7.55 1.02
N VAL A 288 -19.03 -7.55 1.79
CA VAL A 288 -18.66 -8.67 2.66
C VAL A 288 -19.46 -8.47 3.94
N GLU A 289 -20.46 -9.32 4.16
CA GLU A 289 -21.18 -9.31 5.43
C GLU A 289 -20.20 -9.70 6.53
N ARG A 290 -20.03 -8.83 7.51
CA ARG A 290 -19.42 -9.24 8.78
C ARG A 290 -20.38 -10.26 9.37
N VAL A 291 -19.88 -11.42 9.70
CA VAL A 291 -20.58 -12.32 10.61
C VAL A 291 -20.44 -11.63 11.97
N ASP A 292 -21.47 -10.90 12.36
CA ASP A 292 -21.60 -10.39 13.72
C ASP A 292 -21.68 -11.62 14.62
N GLU A 293 -20.57 -12.00 15.22
CA GLU A 293 -20.61 -12.82 16.42
C GLU A 293 -21.22 -11.91 17.49
N ASP A 294 -22.38 -12.34 18.01
CA ASP A 294 -23.12 -11.69 19.08
C ASP A 294 -22.23 -11.44 20.30
N ASP A 295 -21.67 -10.24 20.41
CA ASP A 295 -21.16 -9.69 21.67
C ASP A 295 -21.06 -8.15 21.58
N GLU A 296 -22.23 -7.47 21.48
CA GLU A 296 -22.30 -6.01 21.59
C GLU A 296 -22.01 -5.47 23.01
N ASP A 297 -21.89 -6.30 24.01
CA ASP A 297 -21.77 -5.83 25.41
C ASP A 297 -20.33 -5.66 25.94
N GLU A 298 -19.31 -6.25 25.32
CA GLU A 298 -17.90 -6.06 25.73
C GLU A 298 -17.17 -4.90 25.05
N LEU A 299 -17.66 -4.40 23.93
CA LEU A 299 -16.98 -3.37 23.12
C LEU A 299 -17.18 -1.93 23.61
N ARG A 300 -18.11 -1.66 24.51
CA ARG A 300 -18.31 -0.32 25.07
C ARG A 300 -17.20 0.17 26.00
N GLY A 301 -16.29 -0.69 26.43
CA GLY A 301 -15.18 -0.37 27.32
C GLY A 301 -13.88 0.06 26.62
N LEU A 302 -13.75 -0.13 25.31
CA LEU A 302 -12.49 0.03 24.57
C LEU A 302 -12.46 1.21 23.58
N GLU A 303 -13.51 2.03 23.52
CA GLU A 303 -13.61 3.16 22.58
C GLU A 303 -12.58 4.27 22.78
N ASN A 304 -11.74 4.21 23.81
CA ASN A 304 -10.71 5.22 24.10
C ASN A 304 -9.27 4.84 23.69
N GLN A 305 -9.06 3.69 23.07
CA GLN A 305 -7.77 3.38 22.48
C GLN A 305 -7.85 3.56 20.96
N LEU A 306 -6.92 4.34 20.43
CA LEU A 306 -6.70 4.61 19.01
C LEU A 306 -6.56 3.30 18.22
N HIS A 307 -7.67 2.67 17.86
CA HIS A 307 -7.67 1.57 16.90
C HIS A 307 -7.54 2.17 15.50
N THR A 308 -6.34 2.13 14.98
CA THR A 308 -6.11 2.28 13.54
C THR A 308 -6.57 0.97 12.90
N THR A 309 -7.77 0.96 12.32
CA THR A 309 -8.20 -0.15 11.47
C THR A 309 -7.20 -0.27 10.31
N ASN A 310 -6.42 -1.34 10.31
CA ASN A 310 -5.45 -1.63 9.27
C ASN A 310 -6.09 -2.49 8.17
N THR A 311 -7.00 -1.90 7.41
CA THR A 311 -7.49 -2.56 6.20
C THR A 311 -6.43 -2.44 5.12
N SER A 312 -5.99 -3.55 4.57
CA SER A 312 -5.06 -3.59 3.45
C SER A 312 -5.66 -4.38 2.28
N VAL A 313 -5.44 -3.90 1.07
CA VAL A 313 -5.71 -4.65 -0.15
C VAL A 313 -4.40 -4.83 -0.89
N THR A 314 -4.06 -6.05 -1.19
CA THR A 314 -2.89 -6.40 -2.00
C THR A 314 -3.38 -7.22 -3.20
N VAL A 315 -2.92 -6.87 -4.38
CA VAL A 315 -3.26 -7.57 -5.63
C VAL A 315 -1.98 -8.11 -6.24
N SER A 316 -2.01 -9.36 -6.67
CA SER A 316 -0.89 -9.96 -7.39
C SER A 316 -0.76 -9.41 -8.82
N ASP A 317 0.43 -9.50 -9.41
CA ASP A 317 0.68 -9.08 -10.79
C ASP A 317 -0.15 -9.87 -11.82
N THR A 318 -0.62 -11.06 -11.45
CA THR A 318 -1.48 -11.89 -12.30
C THR A 318 -2.95 -11.51 -12.27
N ASN A 319 -3.37 -10.52 -11.45
CA ASN A 319 -4.77 -10.16 -11.20
C ASN A 319 -5.65 -11.32 -10.66
N ASP A 320 -5.05 -12.42 -10.22
CA ASP A 320 -5.78 -13.60 -9.79
C ASP A 320 -6.10 -13.61 -8.30
N LEU A 321 -5.37 -12.82 -7.50
CA LEU A 321 -5.51 -12.77 -6.06
C LEU A 321 -5.64 -11.33 -5.56
N ALA A 322 -6.69 -11.07 -4.80
CA ALA A 322 -6.82 -9.87 -4.00
C ALA A 322 -7.04 -10.27 -2.53
N ILE A 323 -6.21 -9.77 -1.64
CA ILE A 323 -6.32 -10.01 -0.21
C ILE A 323 -6.78 -8.73 0.47
N VAL A 324 -7.83 -8.85 1.25
CA VAL A 324 -8.39 -7.74 2.03
C VAL A 324 -8.40 -8.17 3.49
N GLY A 325 -7.72 -7.43 4.33
CA GLY A 325 -7.77 -7.57 5.77
C GLY A 325 -8.60 -6.45 6.40
N TRP A 326 -9.46 -6.78 7.35
CA TRP A 326 -10.15 -5.86 8.24
C TRP A 326 -9.81 -6.20 9.68
N ASP A 327 -9.54 -5.18 10.48
CA ASP A 327 -9.45 -5.25 11.95
C ASP A 327 -10.77 -4.85 12.58
#